data_4eaa9076360aaf44fde5796cb56c8f5b
#
_entry.id   4eaa9076360aaf44fde5796cb56c8f5b
#
_cell.length_a   1.000
_cell.length_b   1.000
_cell.length_c   1.000
_cell.angle_alpha   90.00
_cell.angle_beta   90.00
_cell.angle_gamma   90.00
#
_symmetry.space_group_name_H-M   'P 1'
#
loop_
_entity.id
_entity.type
_entity.pdbx_description
1 polymer ?
#
loop_
_entity_poly.entity_id
_entity_poly.type
_entity_poly.pdbx_seq_one_letter_code
_entity_poly.pdbx_strand_id
1 'polypeptide(L)'
;MELIKLEPAYKDQRGVIIDLIANEDVSAVTLITFTKGAVRANHYHKHTIQWNYVISGKILLVTQIPGEQKVEKILRSGDFAVTRENEHHAIKGISEAEVLIITKGPRAGDKYENDTFR
;
A
#
# COMPACT_ATOMS: atom_id res chain seq x y z
N MET A 1 -9.86 -3.22 2.35
CA MET A 1 -8.58 -2.72 2.90
C MET A 1 -8.66 -2.62 4.42
N GLU A 2 -7.51 -2.70 5.04
CA GLU A 2 -7.39 -2.49 6.48
C GLU A 2 -6.52 -1.25 6.69
N LEU A 3 -7.08 -0.22 7.34
CA LEU A 3 -6.33 0.97 7.72
C LEU A 3 -5.63 0.69 9.05
N ILE A 4 -4.33 0.96 9.10
CA ILE A 4 -3.53 0.72 10.29
C ILE A 4 -3.16 2.07 10.90
N LYS A 5 -3.46 2.25 12.17
CA LYS A 5 -2.99 3.39 12.94
C LYS A 5 -1.57 3.10 13.40
N LEU A 6 -0.60 3.83 12.84
CA LEU A 6 0.80 3.70 13.24
C LEU A 6 1.01 4.34 14.60
N GLU A 7 1.68 3.62 15.50
CA GLU A 7 2.01 4.11 16.82
C GLU A 7 3.53 4.23 16.97
N PRO A 8 4.04 5.31 17.57
CA PRO A 8 5.47 5.42 17.81
C PRO A 8 5.99 4.32 18.72
N ALA A 9 7.08 3.66 18.29
CA ALA A 9 7.83 2.75 19.15
C ALA A 9 8.57 3.53 20.25
N TYR A 10 8.98 4.76 19.92
CA TYR A 10 9.67 5.65 20.86
C TYR A 10 9.46 7.10 20.41
N LYS A 11 9.33 7.99 21.39
CA LYS A 11 9.16 9.44 21.13
C LYS A 11 9.91 10.24 22.18
N ASP A 12 10.66 11.23 21.75
CA ASP A 12 11.31 12.22 22.62
C ASP A 12 11.37 13.58 21.91
N GLN A 13 12.10 14.55 22.46
CA GLN A 13 12.19 15.89 21.88
C GLN A 13 12.89 15.94 20.54
N ARG A 14 13.59 14.87 20.13
CA ARG A 14 14.24 14.79 18.81
C ARG A 14 13.28 14.34 17.72
N GLY A 15 12.15 13.71 18.08
CA GLY A 15 11.18 13.18 17.13
C GLY A 15 10.66 11.82 17.54
N VAL A 16 10.20 11.05 16.56
CA VAL A 16 9.58 9.74 16.79
C VAL A 16 10.28 8.66 15.98
N ILE A 17 10.24 7.43 16.52
CA ILE A 17 10.61 6.22 15.80
C ILE A 17 9.33 5.43 15.60
N ILE A 18 8.99 5.16 14.34
CA ILE A 18 7.79 4.40 14.00
C ILE A 18 8.23 3.22 13.12
N ASP A 19 7.93 2.00 13.58
CA ASP A 19 8.11 0.83 12.72
C ASP A 19 6.89 0.74 11.81
N LEU A 20 7.11 0.76 10.51
CA LEU A 20 6.04 0.52 9.53
C LEU A 20 5.71 -0.97 9.49
N ILE A 21 6.72 -1.81 9.43
CA ILE A 21 6.63 -3.26 9.45
C ILE A 21 7.72 -3.79 10.38
N ALA A 22 7.36 -4.75 11.22
CA ALA A 22 8.30 -5.43 12.09
C ALA A 22 7.98 -6.92 12.14
N ASN A 23 9.01 -7.75 12.21
CA ASN A 23 8.89 -9.21 12.38
C ASN A 23 8.13 -9.90 11.24
N GLU A 24 8.27 -9.38 10.02
CA GLU A 24 7.67 -9.93 8.81
C GLU A 24 8.75 -10.23 7.77
N ASP A 25 8.59 -11.33 7.05
CA ASP A 25 9.47 -11.69 5.93
C ASP A 25 8.97 -10.97 4.67
N VAL A 26 9.49 -9.77 4.42
CA VAL A 26 9.09 -9.03 3.23
C VAL A 26 9.94 -9.43 2.03
N SER A 27 9.32 -9.47 0.86
CA SER A 27 9.98 -9.82 -0.41
C SER A 27 10.49 -8.59 -1.14
N ALA A 28 9.81 -7.45 -1.02
CA ALA A 28 10.21 -6.22 -1.69
C ALA A 28 9.72 -4.99 -0.94
N VAL A 29 10.50 -3.92 -1.05
CA VAL A 29 10.12 -2.57 -0.65
C VAL A 29 10.26 -1.72 -1.89
N THR A 30 9.15 -1.16 -2.37
CA THR A 30 9.08 -0.49 -3.67
C THR A 30 8.57 0.93 -3.51
N LEU A 31 9.25 1.87 -4.13
CA LEU A 31 8.75 3.24 -4.20
C LEU A 31 7.98 3.41 -5.52
N ILE A 32 6.75 3.89 -5.42
CA ILE A 32 5.93 4.20 -6.59
C ILE A 32 5.59 5.68 -6.55
N THR A 33 5.76 6.35 -7.69
CA THR A 33 5.36 7.74 -7.86
C THR A 33 4.12 7.83 -8.74
N PHE A 34 3.31 8.84 -8.49
CA PHE A 34 2.10 9.12 -9.25
C PHE A 34 2.15 10.55 -9.76
N THR A 35 1.84 10.74 -11.02
CA THR A 35 1.42 12.04 -11.50
C THR A 35 -0.07 12.22 -11.18
N LYS A 36 -0.52 13.46 -11.09
CA LYS A 36 -1.93 13.75 -10.80
C LYS A 36 -2.84 13.06 -11.83
N GLY A 37 -3.80 12.29 -11.35
CA GLY A 37 -4.76 11.56 -12.17
C GLY A 37 -4.31 10.17 -12.61
N ALA A 38 -3.04 9.80 -12.42
CA ALA A 38 -2.54 8.49 -12.80
C ALA A 38 -3.21 7.39 -11.98
N VAL A 39 -3.57 6.30 -12.65
CA VAL A 39 -4.13 5.11 -12.00
C VAL A 39 -3.14 3.96 -12.18
N ARG A 40 -2.82 3.29 -11.08
CA ARG A 40 -1.97 2.11 -11.07
C ARG A 40 -2.67 0.96 -10.39
N ALA A 41 -2.09 -0.23 -10.50
CA ALA A 41 -2.62 -1.48 -10.00
C ALA A 41 -3.87 -1.89 -10.78
N ASN A 42 -5.05 -1.85 -10.18
CA ASN A 42 -6.30 -2.35 -10.76
C ASN A 42 -6.21 -3.87 -10.97
N HIS A 43 -5.77 -4.55 -9.93
CA HIS A 43 -5.50 -5.99 -9.95
C HIS A 43 -5.63 -6.58 -8.54
N TYR A 44 -5.41 -7.90 -8.43
CA TYR A 44 -5.33 -8.58 -7.13
C TYR A 44 -4.17 -9.58 -7.15
N HIS A 45 -3.76 -9.99 -5.95
CA HIS A 45 -2.75 -11.03 -5.75
C HIS A 45 -3.40 -12.21 -5.02
N LYS A 46 -2.96 -13.42 -5.33
CA LYS A 46 -3.48 -14.62 -4.66
C LYS A 46 -2.67 -15.00 -3.43
N HIS A 47 -1.36 -14.69 -3.43
CA HIS A 47 -0.42 -15.14 -2.42
C HIS A 47 0.46 -14.01 -1.90
N THR A 48 0.11 -12.76 -2.16
CA THR A 48 0.90 -11.59 -1.76
C THR A 48 0.06 -10.66 -0.89
N ILE A 49 0.61 -10.29 0.26
CA ILE A 49 0.09 -9.23 1.12
C ILE A 49 0.86 -7.96 0.76
N GLN A 50 0.15 -6.86 0.66
CA GLN A 50 0.73 -5.57 0.30
C GLN A 50 0.41 -4.52 1.35
N TRP A 51 1.45 -3.87 1.87
CA TRP A 51 1.34 -2.70 2.74
C TRP A 51 1.59 -1.46 1.92
N ASN A 52 0.78 -0.43 2.13
CA ASN A 52 0.81 0.81 1.37
C ASN A 52 1.00 1.97 2.35
N TYR A 53 2.13 2.66 2.24
CA TYR A 53 2.44 3.83 3.07
C TYR A 53 2.57 5.07 2.19
N VAL A 54 1.74 6.08 2.46
CA VAL A 54 1.80 7.33 1.68
C VAL A 54 2.91 8.21 2.26
N ILE A 55 3.96 8.42 1.46
CA ILE A 55 5.07 9.29 1.84
C ILE A 55 4.68 10.76 1.66
N SER A 56 4.13 11.08 0.50
CA SER A 56 3.77 12.46 0.15
C SER A 56 2.58 12.47 -0.79
N GLY A 57 1.86 13.58 -0.81
CA GLY A 57 0.72 13.76 -1.68
C GLY A 57 -0.54 13.08 -1.17
N LYS A 58 -1.47 12.86 -2.08
CA LYS A 58 -2.79 12.33 -1.77
C LYS A 58 -3.18 11.30 -2.83
N ILE A 59 -3.66 10.15 -2.37
CA ILE A 59 -4.13 9.08 -3.26
C ILE A 59 -5.55 8.65 -2.88
N LEU A 60 -6.26 8.09 -3.86
CA LEU A 60 -7.49 7.34 -3.64
C LEU A 60 -7.15 5.86 -3.74
N LEU A 61 -7.35 5.12 -2.67
CA LEU A 61 -7.24 3.67 -2.66
C LEU A 61 -8.63 3.07 -2.76
N VAL A 62 -8.84 2.24 -3.77
CA VAL A 62 -10.11 1.55 -4.00
C VAL A 62 -9.86 0.07 -3.87
N THR A 63 -10.61 -0.61 -3.04
CA THR A 63 -10.49 -2.06 -2.85
C THR A 63 -11.84 -2.75 -2.93
N GLN A 64 -11.81 -4.03 -3.31
CA GLN A 64 -13.00 -4.85 -3.36
C GLN A 64 -12.64 -6.30 -3.12
N ILE A 65 -13.25 -6.90 -2.10
CA ILE A 65 -13.22 -8.34 -1.89
C ILE A 65 -14.32 -8.96 -2.77
N PRO A 66 -14.05 -10.07 -3.49
CA PRO A 66 -15.05 -10.68 -4.34
C PRO A 66 -16.38 -10.94 -3.59
N GLY A 67 -17.49 -10.50 -4.17
CA GLY A 67 -18.83 -10.64 -3.58
C GLY A 67 -19.20 -9.55 -2.59
N GLU A 68 -18.28 -8.65 -2.25
CA GLU A 68 -18.54 -7.57 -1.31
C GLU A 68 -18.58 -6.21 -2.01
N GLN A 69 -18.98 -5.18 -1.28
CA GLN A 69 -19.03 -3.82 -1.81
C GLN A 69 -17.62 -3.23 -1.94
N LYS A 70 -17.50 -2.35 -2.93
CA LYS A 70 -16.29 -1.57 -3.13
C LYS A 70 -16.08 -0.61 -1.96
N VAL A 71 -14.83 -0.49 -1.52
CA VAL A 71 -14.43 0.44 -0.46
C VAL A 71 -13.47 1.46 -1.05
N GLU A 72 -13.71 2.74 -0.78
CA GLU A 72 -12.86 3.83 -1.27
C GLU A 72 -12.38 4.67 -0.09
N LYS A 73 -11.09 4.99 -0.07
CA LYS A 73 -10.50 5.85 0.95
C LYS A 73 -9.47 6.78 0.32
N ILE A 74 -9.53 8.05 0.70
CA ILE A 74 -8.46 9.01 0.39
C ILE A 74 -7.42 8.89 1.48
N LEU A 75 -6.18 8.59 1.07
CA LEU A 75 -5.04 8.47 1.96
C LEU A 75 -4.08 9.63 1.72
N ARG A 76 -3.49 10.14 2.80
CA ARG A 76 -2.57 11.26 2.80
C ARG A 76 -1.25 10.86 3.43
N SER A 77 -0.26 11.72 3.33
CA SER A 77 1.05 11.50 3.94
C SER A 77 0.93 10.99 5.37
N GLY A 78 1.59 9.87 5.65
CA GLY A 78 1.56 9.19 6.93
C GLY A 78 0.50 8.11 7.09
N ASP A 79 -0.44 7.99 6.16
CA ASP A 79 -1.47 6.94 6.21
C ASP A 79 -0.90 5.61 5.75
N PHE A 80 -1.37 4.53 6.39
CA PHE A 80 -0.89 3.18 6.18
C PHE A 80 -2.10 2.23 6.02
N ALA A 81 -2.10 1.47 4.93
CA ALA A 81 -3.19 0.54 4.64
C ALA A 81 -2.64 -0.80 4.16
N VAL A 82 -3.34 -1.89 4.51
CA VAL A 82 -3.00 -3.24 4.04
C VAL A 82 -4.05 -3.69 3.03
N THR A 83 -3.58 -4.24 1.91
CA THR A 83 -4.39 -4.99 0.96
C THR A 83 -3.93 -6.45 0.99
N ARG A 84 -4.88 -7.36 1.15
CA ARG A 84 -4.58 -8.76 1.39
C ARG A 84 -4.79 -9.60 0.14
N GLU A 85 -4.51 -10.90 0.27
CA GLU A 85 -4.72 -11.87 -0.80
C GLU A 85 -6.17 -11.81 -1.28
N ASN A 86 -6.35 -11.90 -2.59
CA ASN A 86 -7.65 -11.89 -3.30
C ASN A 86 -8.45 -10.60 -3.17
N GLU A 87 -7.90 -9.59 -2.52
CA GLU A 87 -8.51 -8.27 -2.45
C GLU A 87 -8.07 -7.46 -3.68
N HIS A 88 -9.03 -7.14 -4.54
CA HIS A 88 -8.77 -6.29 -5.71
C HIS A 88 -8.47 -4.87 -5.25
N HIS A 89 -7.44 -4.26 -5.80
CA HIS A 89 -7.06 -2.90 -5.44
C HIS A 89 -6.63 -2.07 -6.65
N ALA A 90 -6.94 -0.78 -6.58
CA ALA A 90 -6.53 0.22 -7.54
C ALA A 90 -6.12 1.48 -6.77
N ILE A 91 -5.13 2.19 -7.29
CA ILE A 91 -4.61 3.41 -6.66
C ILE A 91 -4.62 4.53 -7.69
N LYS A 92 -5.22 5.65 -7.33
CA LYS A 92 -5.24 6.84 -8.18
C LYS A 92 -4.53 7.99 -7.46
N GLY A 93 -3.62 8.66 -8.14
CA GLY A 93 -3.02 9.90 -7.65
C GLY A 93 -4.05 11.03 -7.71
N ILE A 94 -4.49 11.52 -6.56
CA ILE A 94 -5.33 12.72 -6.50
C ILE A 94 -4.47 13.95 -6.75
N SER A 95 -3.24 13.92 -6.27
CA SER A 95 -2.18 14.88 -6.58
C SER A 95 -0.95 14.10 -7.03
N GLU A 96 0.15 14.78 -7.33
CA GLU A 96 1.43 14.11 -7.36
C GLU A 96 1.65 13.46 -6.00
N ALA A 97 2.10 12.20 -6.00
CA ALA A 97 2.21 11.44 -4.77
C ALA A 97 3.36 10.43 -4.84
N GLU A 98 3.85 10.06 -3.66
CA GLU A 98 4.84 8.99 -3.49
C GLU A 98 4.28 8.00 -2.48
N VAL A 99 4.31 6.72 -2.84
CA VAL A 99 3.80 5.63 -2.00
C VAL A 99 4.85 4.56 -1.88
N LEU A 100 5.13 4.16 -0.65
CA LEU A 100 6.00 3.03 -0.35
C LEU A 100 5.12 1.78 -0.32
N ILE A 101 5.46 0.82 -1.17
CA ILE A 101 4.76 -0.46 -1.25
C ILE A 101 5.68 -1.53 -0.70
N ILE A 102 5.22 -2.24 0.32
CA ILE A 102 5.95 -3.35 0.93
C ILE A 102 5.15 -4.61 0.65
N THR A 103 5.78 -5.64 0.11
CA THR A 103 5.11 -6.88 -0.24
C THR A 103 5.72 -8.07 0.46
N LYS A 104 4.86 -9.04 0.79
CA LYS A 104 5.23 -10.36 1.30
C LYS A 104 4.55 -11.39 0.40
N GLY A 105 5.36 -12.06 -0.43
CA GLY A 105 4.85 -13.02 -1.40
C GLY A 105 5.67 -13.04 -2.68
N PRO A 106 5.19 -13.71 -3.75
CA PRO A 106 5.95 -13.89 -4.99
C PRO A 106 6.25 -12.60 -5.77
N ARG A 107 5.43 -11.56 -5.59
CA ARG A 107 5.65 -10.29 -6.30
C ARG A 107 6.86 -9.57 -5.72
N ALA A 108 7.96 -9.50 -6.48
CA ALA A 108 9.19 -8.83 -6.03
C ALA A 108 10.13 -8.57 -7.20
N GLY A 109 10.80 -7.43 -7.18
CA GLY A 109 11.91 -7.06 -8.07
C GLY A 109 11.54 -7.21 -9.56
N ASP A 110 12.36 -7.94 -10.31
CA ASP A 110 12.14 -8.21 -11.72
C ASP A 110 10.91 -9.08 -11.99
N LYS A 111 10.34 -9.67 -10.93
CA LYS A 111 9.12 -10.48 -10.97
C LYS A 111 7.91 -9.70 -10.46
N TYR A 112 7.86 -8.41 -10.72
CA TYR A 112 6.81 -7.55 -10.18
C TYR A 112 5.41 -7.89 -10.71
N GLU A 113 5.31 -8.61 -11.82
CA GLU A 113 4.02 -9.08 -12.35
C GLU A 113 3.67 -10.50 -11.88
N ASN A 114 4.55 -11.18 -11.14
CA ASN A 114 4.23 -12.48 -10.59
C ASN A 114 3.06 -12.35 -9.60
N ASP A 115 2.19 -13.36 -9.57
CA ASP A 115 1.03 -13.39 -8.68
C ASP A 115 0.13 -12.15 -8.86
N THR A 116 0.07 -11.62 -10.09
CA THR A 116 -0.74 -10.44 -10.42
C THR A 116 -1.81 -10.82 -11.42
N PHE A 117 -3.07 -10.58 -11.07
CA PHE A 117 -4.25 -10.95 -11.86
C PHE A 117 -5.17 -9.74 -12.02
N ARG A 118 -5.80 -9.64 -13.17
CA ARG A 118 -6.70 -8.54 -13.50
C ARG A 118 -8.12 -8.98 -13.77
#